data_d981291b589379c203762a9fba0db64c
#
_entry.id   d981291b589379c203762a9fba0db64c
#
_cell.length_a   1.000
_cell.length_b   1.000
_cell.length_c   1.000
_cell.angle_alpha   90.00
_cell.angle_beta   90.00
_cell.angle_gamma   90.00
#
_symmetry.space_group_name_H-M   'P 1'
#
loop_
_entity.id
_entity.type
_entity.pdbx_description
1 polymer ?
#
loop_
_entity_poly.entity_id
_entity_poly.type
_entity_poly.pdbx_seq_one_letter_code
_entity_poly.pdbx_strand_id
1 'polypeptide(L)'
;MEMPQPNLEVLRKKLEIVTALLEVLPREAVIDNPAETKAYECDALTAYRCPPMIAVLPSTTQQVSDVLKICYHHEVPVVPRGSGTSLAGGALPTADSVILGVAKMNKVLETDYENRVIKVQSGRTNLSVSGAVEEENFFYAPDPSSQLACAIAGNIAMNSGGAHCLKYGVTTNNLLGVKMVMMDGEIVEIGGSYLDSSGLDILGVICGSEGQLGVVTEATLRILPKPEGARPVMIAFNSNEVAGTCVADIIKAGVLPVAIEFMDRPIIEICEKFAKAGYPECEALLIVEVEGSETEIRDQMDRI
;
A
#
# COMPACT_ATOMS: atom_id res chain seq x y z
N MET A 1 6.19 -25.25 0.58
CA MET A 1 7.36 -24.63 -0.10
C MET A 1 8.44 -24.50 0.97
N GLU A 2 9.66 -24.87 0.67
CA GLU A 2 10.79 -24.69 1.60
C GLU A 2 11.42 -23.31 1.36
N MET A 3 11.87 -22.67 2.43
CA MET A 3 12.59 -21.40 2.32
C MET A 3 13.96 -21.64 1.63
N PRO A 4 14.46 -20.68 0.84
CA PRO A 4 15.78 -20.79 0.21
C PRO A 4 16.88 -21.03 1.25
N GLN A 5 17.87 -21.83 0.88
CA GLN A 5 19.04 -22.01 1.73
C GLN A 5 19.87 -20.72 1.75
N PRO A 6 20.30 -20.24 2.93
CA PRO A 6 21.06 -19.01 3.04
C PRO A 6 22.47 -19.12 2.44
N ASN A 7 22.98 -18.03 1.90
CA ASN A 7 24.38 -17.93 1.50
C ASN A 7 25.27 -17.83 2.74
N LEU A 8 26.01 -18.91 3.02
CA LEU A 8 26.89 -18.99 4.19
C LEU A 8 28.04 -17.99 4.16
N GLU A 9 28.48 -17.54 2.98
CA GLU A 9 29.55 -16.52 2.86
C GLU A 9 29.04 -15.16 3.30
N VAL A 10 27.82 -14.81 2.94
CA VAL A 10 27.15 -13.60 3.42
C VAL A 10 26.98 -13.63 4.93
N LEU A 11 26.50 -14.75 5.49
CA LEU A 11 26.33 -14.90 6.94
C LEU A 11 27.67 -14.74 7.72
N ARG A 12 28.79 -15.19 7.17
CA ARG A 12 30.12 -15.03 7.79
C ARG A 12 30.57 -13.56 7.85
N LYS A 13 30.10 -12.73 6.91
CA LYS A 13 30.39 -11.28 6.85
C LYS A 13 29.47 -10.43 7.74
N LYS A 14 28.53 -11.04 8.50
CA LYS A 14 27.54 -10.30 9.29
C LYS A 14 28.14 -9.17 10.12
N LEU A 15 29.22 -9.45 10.86
CA LEU A 15 29.85 -8.44 11.74
C LEU A 15 30.43 -7.26 10.93
N GLU A 16 31.06 -7.53 9.80
CA GLU A 16 31.61 -6.53 8.89
C GLU A 16 30.47 -5.65 8.32
N ILE A 17 29.38 -6.28 7.87
CA ILE A 17 28.20 -5.57 7.33
C ILE A 17 27.56 -4.69 8.42
N VAL A 18 27.38 -5.20 9.64
CA VAL A 18 26.85 -4.41 10.77
C VAL A 18 27.75 -3.21 11.07
N THR A 19 29.07 -3.40 11.04
CA THR A 19 30.04 -2.31 11.27
C THR A 19 29.89 -1.23 10.21
N ALA A 20 29.82 -1.60 8.92
CA ALA A 20 29.63 -0.66 7.83
C ALA A 20 28.27 0.07 7.93
N LEU A 21 27.19 -0.64 8.29
CA LEU A 21 25.87 -0.04 8.49
C LEU A 21 25.86 0.99 9.65
N LEU A 22 26.65 0.75 10.70
CA LEU A 22 26.76 1.68 11.83
C LEU A 22 27.56 2.95 11.50
N GLU A 23 28.29 2.99 10.38
CA GLU A 23 28.95 4.21 9.90
C GLU A 23 27.94 5.20 9.26
N VAL A 24 26.81 4.68 8.74
CA VAL A 24 25.81 5.47 8.00
C VAL A 24 24.47 5.59 8.72
N LEU A 25 24.21 4.74 9.71
CA LEU A 25 22.99 4.73 10.50
C LEU A 25 23.28 4.83 12.00
N PRO A 26 22.41 5.47 12.77
CA PRO A 26 22.51 5.45 14.24
C PRO A 26 22.24 4.03 14.76
N ARG A 27 22.81 3.68 15.91
CA ARG A 27 22.72 2.31 16.49
C ARG A 27 21.30 1.78 16.63
N GLU A 28 20.36 2.64 17.02
CA GLU A 28 18.95 2.28 17.18
C GLU A 28 18.21 2.00 15.86
N ALA A 29 18.84 2.30 14.72
CA ALA A 29 18.31 1.98 13.40
C ALA A 29 18.88 0.70 12.81
N VAL A 30 19.84 0.04 13.49
CA VAL A 30 20.46 -1.22 13.07
C VAL A 30 20.08 -2.32 14.08
N ILE A 31 19.23 -3.24 13.66
CA ILE A 31 18.72 -4.34 14.47
C ILE A 31 19.42 -5.62 14.03
N ASP A 32 20.36 -6.12 14.81
CA ASP A 32 21.19 -7.29 14.52
C ASP A 32 21.06 -8.41 15.58
N ASN A 33 20.28 -8.14 16.65
CA ASN A 33 19.96 -9.10 17.69
C ASN A 33 18.89 -10.09 17.18
N PRO A 34 19.11 -11.43 17.25
CA PRO A 34 18.15 -12.45 16.80
C PRO A 34 16.77 -12.37 17.46
N ALA A 35 16.68 -11.92 18.72
CA ALA A 35 15.40 -11.76 19.40
C ALA A 35 14.57 -10.61 18.83
N GLU A 36 15.23 -9.54 18.36
CA GLU A 36 14.59 -8.34 17.80
C GLU A 36 14.30 -8.51 16.30
N THR A 37 15.20 -9.15 15.52
CA THR A 37 14.97 -9.41 14.09
C THR A 37 13.79 -10.34 13.86
N LYS A 38 13.39 -11.13 14.88
CA LYS A 38 12.20 -11.98 14.85
C LYS A 38 10.90 -11.20 14.57
N ALA A 39 10.84 -9.92 14.92
CA ALA A 39 9.69 -9.06 14.59
C ALA A 39 9.48 -8.86 13.07
N TYR A 40 10.48 -9.19 12.26
CA TYR A 40 10.47 -9.07 10.81
C TYR A 40 10.42 -10.40 10.09
N GLU A 41 10.23 -11.54 10.79
CA GLU A 41 10.33 -12.90 10.24
C GLU A 41 9.25 -13.27 9.22
N CYS A 42 8.17 -12.50 9.12
CA CYS A 42 7.07 -12.73 8.18
C CYS A 42 6.40 -11.42 7.77
N ASP A 43 5.59 -11.47 6.74
CA ASP A 43 4.56 -10.48 6.43
C ASP A 43 3.18 -10.98 6.93
N ALA A 44 2.06 -10.47 6.37
CA ALA A 44 0.73 -10.94 6.74
C ALA A 44 0.42 -12.36 6.20
N LEU A 45 1.22 -12.88 5.25
CA LEU A 45 1.19 -14.29 4.86
C LEU A 45 1.94 -15.13 5.92
N THR A 46 1.29 -15.44 7.02
CA THR A 46 1.89 -16.09 8.20
C THR A 46 2.28 -17.56 7.99
N ALA A 47 2.04 -18.11 6.80
CA ALA A 47 2.39 -19.50 6.44
C ALA A 47 3.91 -19.73 6.38
N TYR A 48 4.69 -18.67 6.16
CA TYR A 48 6.15 -18.74 6.07
C TYR A 48 6.78 -17.80 7.08
N ARG A 49 7.90 -18.23 7.66
CA ARG A 49 8.65 -17.45 8.64
C ARG A 49 10.14 -17.70 8.45
N CYS A 50 10.89 -16.62 8.35
CA CYS A 50 12.35 -16.67 8.30
C CYS A 50 12.92 -15.38 8.93
N PRO A 51 13.57 -15.43 10.10
CA PRO A 51 14.22 -14.25 10.66
C PRO A 51 15.33 -13.75 9.73
N PRO A 52 15.37 -12.45 9.41
CA PRO A 52 16.44 -11.87 8.60
C PRO A 52 17.76 -11.83 9.37
N MET A 53 18.89 -11.71 8.65
CA MET A 53 20.20 -11.52 9.26
C MET A 53 20.29 -10.20 10.04
N ILE A 54 19.75 -9.14 9.46
CA ILE A 54 19.75 -7.76 9.99
C ILE A 54 18.45 -7.08 9.55
N ALA A 55 17.93 -6.15 10.34
CA ALA A 55 16.94 -5.19 9.89
C ALA A 55 17.46 -3.76 10.11
N VAL A 56 17.20 -2.86 9.14
CA VAL A 56 17.59 -1.45 9.22
C VAL A 56 16.38 -0.55 9.02
N LEU A 57 16.36 0.57 9.74
CA LEU A 57 15.28 1.54 9.75
C LEU A 57 15.80 2.95 9.43
N PRO A 58 16.18 3.22 8.17
CA PRO A 58 16.62 4.56 7.75
C PRO A 58 15.48 5.58 7.88
N SER A 59 15.84 6.85 8.06
CA SER A 59 14.92 7.98 8.19
C SER A 59 14.99 8.98 7.03
N THR A 60 15.99 8.82 6.15
CA THR A 60 16.21 9.70 4.98
C THR A 60 16.54 8.91 3.73
N THR A 61 16.24 9.48 2.56
CA THR A 61 16.62 8.91 1.25
C THR A 61 18.12 8.66 1.14
N GLN A 62 18.96 9.56 1.68
CA GLN A 62 20.40 9.38 1.65
C GLN A 62 20.83 8.14 2.47
N GLN A 63 20.27 7.93 3.66
CA GLN A 63 20.56 6.73 4.45
C GLN A 63 20.13 5.45 3.70
N VAL A 64 19.01 5.46 2.98
CA VAL A 64 18.63 4.33 2.13
C VAL A 64 19.67 4.07 1.04
N SER A 65 20.15 5.13 0.36
CA SER A 65 21.23 5.04 -0.65
C SER A 65 22.48 4.42 -0.06
N ASP A 66 22.94 4.89 1.09
CA ASP A 66 24.18 4.42 1.71
C ASP A 66 24.04 2.95 2.18
N VAL A 67 22.90 2.57 2.73
CA VAL A 67 22.59 1.16 3.08
C VAL A 67 22.63 0.26 1.84
N LEU A 68 21.99 0.68 0.73
CA LEU A 68 21.97 -0.12 -0.50
C LEU A 68 23.35 -0.27 -1.11
N LYS A 69 24.20 0.77 -1.11
CA LYS A 69 25.62 0.69 -1.53
C LYS A 69 26.39 -0.34 -0.73
N ILE A 70 26.21 -0.35 0.61
CA ILE A 70 26.84 -1.33 1.49
C ILE A 70 26.36 -2.74 1.14
N CYS A 71 25.04 -2.96 1.02
CA CYS A 71 24.48 -4.25 0.68
C CYS A 71 24.95 -4.71 -0.71
N TYR A 72 24.99 -3.82 -1.69
CA TYR A 72 25.48 -4.09 -3.05
C TYR A 72 26.95 -4.52 -3.05
N HIS A 73 27.80 -3.79 -2.31
CA HIS A 73 29.23 -4.12 -2.19
C HIS A 73 29.48 -5.49 -1.54
N HIS A 74 28.67 -5.88 -0.56
CA HIS A 74 28.78 -7.16 0.14
C HIS A 74 27.97 -8.28 -0.48
N GLU A 75 27.28 -8.01 -1.60
CA GLU A 75 26.36 -8.96 -2.29
C GLU A 75 25.27 -9.52 -1.39
N VAL A 76 24.72 -8.68 -0.49
CA VAL A 76 23.68 -9.05 0.46
C VAL A 76 22.30 -8.84 -0.15
N PRO A 77 21.40 -9.84 -0.14
CA PRO A 77 20.02 -9.64 -0.53
C PRO A 77 19.33 -8.61 0.37
N VAL A 78 18.59 -7.67 -0.25
CA VAL A 78 17.81 -6.67 0.47
C VAL A 78 16.33 -6.94 0.25
N VAL A 79 15.55 -6.91 1.33
CA VAL A 79 14.09 -7.04 1.27
C VAL A 79 13.48 -5.71 1.75
N PRO A 80 12.98 -4.87 0.83
CA PRO A 80 12.30 -3.64 1.20
C PRO A 80 11.00 -3.96 1.97
N ARG A 81 10.73 -3.18 3.02
CA ARG A 81 9.54 -3.38 3.86
C ARG A 81 8.88 -2.07 4.22
N GLY A 82 7.61 -1.94 3.85
CA GLY A 82 6.70 -0.96 4.44
C GLY A 82 6.23 -1.44 5.82
N SER A 83 4.95 -1.70 5.96
CA SER A 83 4.36 -2.23 7.20
C SER A 83 4.25 -3.76 7.23
N GLY A 84 4.49 -4.46 6.11
CA GLY A 84 4.40 -5.92 6.01
C GLY A 84 2.96 -6.44 6.06
N THR A 85 1.98 -5.67 5.59
CA THR A 85 0.55 -6.04 5.57
C THR A 85 0.15 -6.84 4.33
N SER A 86 1.06 -7.07 3.38
CA SER A 86 0.81 -7.85 2.17
C SER A 86 0.68 -9.35 2.47
N LEU A 87 -0.12 -10.04 1.67
CA LEU A 87 -0.29 -11.49 1.67
C LEU A 87 0.53 -12.19 0.57
N ALA A 88 1.39 -11.47 -0.14
CA ALA A 88 2.11 -11.97 -1.31
C ALA A 88 3.52 -12.53 -1.00
N GLY A 89 3.99 -12.37 0.24
CA GLY A 89 5.34 -12.82 0.62
C GLY A 89 6.47 -11.87 0.22
N GLY A 90 6.18 -10.71 -0.40
CA GLY A 90 7.19 -9.76 -0.88
C GLY A 90 8.04 -9.12 0.23
N ALA A 91 7.54 -9.06 1.46
CA ALA A 91 8.28 -8.58 2.63
C ALA A 91 8.81 -9.73 3.52
N LEU A 92 8.73 -10.99 3.04
CA LEU A 92 9.28 -12.16 3.72
C LEU A 92 10.80 -12.24 3.49
N PRO A 93 11.63 -12.17 4.53
CA PRO A 93 13.08 -12.21 4.37
C PRO A 93 13.63 -13.60 4.14
N THR A 94 14.88 -13.67 3.69
CA THR A 94 15.74 -14.86 3.79
C THR A 94 16.71 -14.72 4.97
N ALA A 95 17.27 -15.83 5.46
CA ALA A 95 18.11 -15.82 6.65
C ALA A 95 19.43 -15.02 6.47
N ASP A 96 19.84 -14.79 5.23
CA ASP A 96 21.03 -14.03 4.82
C ASP A 96 20.70 -12.60 4.32
N SER A 97 19.43 -12.18 4.39
CA SER A 97 19.00 -10.88 3.88
C SER A 97 19.08 -9.77 4.94
N VAL A 98 19.10 -8.53 4.43
CA VAL A 98 18.84 -7.31 5.18
C VAL A 98 17.42 -6.84 4.89
N ILE A 99 16.57 -6.75 5.92
CA ILE A 99 15.31 -6.00 5.83
C ILE A 99 15.61 -4.51 5.84
N LEU A 100 15.11 -3.77 4.85
CA LEU A 100 15.15 -2.31 4.80
C LEU A 100 13.75 -1.77 5.03
N GLY A 101 13.46 -1.41 6.29
CA GLY A 101 12.15 -0.91 6.71
C GLY A 101 12.04 0.62 6.61
N VAL A 102 11.01 1.13 5.93
CA VAL A 102 10.81 2.58 5.74
C VAL A 102 9.92 3.23 6.82
N ALA A 103 9.55 2.51 7.88
CA ALA A 103 8.59 2.99 8.88
C ALA A 103 8.97 4.33 9.55
N LYS A 104 10.27 4.68 9.64
CA LYS A 104 10.73 5.98 10.16
C LYS A 104 10.64 7.13 9.15
N MET A 105 10.36 6.82 7.88
CA MET A 105 10.18 7.80 6.81
C MET A 105 8.70 8.15 6.67
N ASN A 106 8.13 8.91 7.60
CA ASN A 106 6.68 9.12 7.73
C ASN A 106 6.21 10.58 7.69
N LYS A 107 7.06 11.50 7.22
CA LYS A 107 6.75 12.93 7.17
C LYS A 107 5.87 13.28 5.96
N VAL A 108 5.01 14.29 6.12
CA VAL A 108 4.50 15.08 5.01
C VAL A 108 5.60 16.08 4.65
N LEU A 109 5.96 16.16 3.38
CA LEU A 109 7.03 17.03 2.87
C LEU A 109 6.47 18.31 2.30
N GLU A 110 5.34 18.22 1.56
CA GLU A 110 4.70 19.33 0.89
C GLU A 110 3.22 19.01 0.68
N THR A 111 2.36 20.04 0.71
CA THR A 111 0.96 19.93 0.30
C THR A 111 0.61 21.15 -0.57
N ASP A 112 0.06 20.88 -1.74
CA ASP A 112 -0.38 21.87 -2.71
C ASP A 112 -1.87 21.61 -3.02
N TYR A 113 -2.74 22.38 -2.39
CA TYR A 113 -4.19 22.24 -2.54
C TYR A 113 -4.69 22.77 -3.88
N GLU A 114 -4.02 23.76 -4.48
CA GLU A 114 -4.39 24.33 -5.78
C GLU A 114 -4.20 23.29 -6.88
N ASN A 115 -3.07 22.56 -6.85
CA ASN A 115 -2.76 21.50 -7.80
C ASN A 115 -3.25 20.11 -7.32
N ARG A 116 -3.85 20.03 -6.12
CA ARG A 116 -4.38 18.79 -5.52
C ARG A 116 -3.31 17.71 -5.35
N VAL A 117 -2.18 18.08 -4.79
CA VAL A 117 -1.02 17.24 -4.63
C VAL A 117 -0.54 17.24 -3.18
N ILE A 118 -0.13 16.06 -2.71
CA ILE A 118 0.62 15.90 -1.45
C ILE A 118 1.87 15.10 -1.70
N LYS A 119 3.01 15.56 -1.18
CA LYS A 119 4.28 14.84 -1.19
C LYS A 119 4.57 14.30 0.20
N VAL A 120 4.80 12.99 0.30
CA VAL A 120 5.02 12.30 1.57
C VAL A 120 6.22 11.38 1.50
N GLN A 121 6.82 11.10 2.65
CA GLN A 121 7.75 9.99 2.78
C GLN A 121 6.98 8.65 2.74
N SER A 122 7.58 7.64 2.12
CA SER A 122 6.91 6.40 1.73
C SER A 122 6.49 5.48 2.88
N GLY A 123 7.07 5.65 4.06
CA GLY A 123 6.68 4.93 5.28
C GLY A 123 5.45 5.49 5.98
N ARG A 124 4.88 6.61 5.50
CA ARG A 124 3.62 7.15 6.03
C ARG A 124 2.47 6.17 5.78
N THR A 125 1.58 5.98 6.78
CA THR A 125 0.43 5.08 6.61
C THR A 125 -0.60 5.70 5.67
N ASN A 126 -1.30 4.85 4.92
CA ASN A 126 -2.30 5.27 3.92
C ASN A 126 -3.34 6.22 4.52
N LEU A 127 -4.05 5.81 5.57
CA LEU A 127 -5.09 6.63 6.19
C LEU A 127 -4.54 7.96 6.75
N SER A 128 -3.29 7.99 7.21
CA SER A 128 -2.70 9.21 7.74
C SER A 128 -2.41 10.26 6.67
N VAL A 129 -2.37 9.86 5.38
CA VAL A 129 -2.29 10.82 4.25
C VAL A 129 -3.60 11.61 4.18
N SER A 130 -4.76 10.93 4.21
CA SER A 130 -6.07 11.60 4.27
C SER A 130 -6.19 12.49 5.50
N GLY A 131 -5.78 11.99 6.68
CA GLY A 131 -5.80 12.78 7.91
C GLY A 131 -4.94 14.07 7.85
N ALA A 132 -3.89 14.09 7.03
CA ALA A 132 -3.05 15.28 6.87
C ALA A 132 -3.69 16.42 6.06
N VAL A 133 -4.74 16.13 5.28
CA VAL A 133 -5.41 17.09 4.39
C VAL A 133 -6.90 17.25 4.72
N GLU A 134 -7.37 16.62 5.78
CA GLU A 134 -8.78 16.57 6.17
C GLU A 134 -9.34 17.94 6.57
N GLU A 135 -8.54 18.78 7.24
CA GLU A 135 -8.94 20.12 7.68
C GLU A 135 -9.32 21.04 6.51
N GLU A 136 -8.72 20.80 5.33
CA GLU A 136 -9.01 21.54 4.09
C GLU A 136 -10.03 20.81 3.20
N ASN A 137 -10.76 19.82 3.75
CA ASN A 137 -11.76 19.03 3.03
C ASN A 137 -11.22 18.24 1.84
N PHE A 138 -9.97 17.74 1.94
CA PHE A 138 -9.39 16.82 0.97
C PHE A 138 -9.21 15.42 1.55
N PHE A 139 -8.96 14.45 0.67
CA PHE A 139 -8.63 13.07 1.04
C PHE A 139 -7.76 12.40 -0.02
N TYR A 140 -7.09 11.31 0.35
CA TYR A 140 -6.38 10.40 -0.54
C TYR A 140 -7.30 9.20 -0.82
N ALA A 141 -7.64 8.99 -2.10
CA ALA A 141 -8.73 8.10 -2.47
C ALA A 141 -8.48 6.59 -2.32
N PRO A 142 -7.29 6.02 -2.66
CA PRO A 142 -7.06 4.59 -2.47
C PRO A 142 -7.17 4.17 -1.00
N ASP A 143 -8.07 3.23 -0.70
CA ASP A 143 -8.47 2.84 0.65
C ASP A 143 -8.38 1.33 0.91
N PRO A 144 -7.19 0.71 0.78
CA PRO A 144 -7.05 -0.72 1.04
C PRO A 144 -7.57 -1.08 2.44
N SER A 145 -8.09 -2.28 2.62
CA SER A 145 -8.63 -2.75 3.91
C SER A 145 -7.63 -2.62 5.07
N SER A 146 -6.33 -2.61 4.76
CA SER A 146 -5.24 -2.40 5.71
C SER A 146 -4.83 -0.93 5.89
N GLN A 147 -5.61 0.06 5.42
CA GLN A 147 -5.24 1.49 5.37
C GLN A 147 -4.78 2.09 6.71
N LEU A 148 -5.27 1.56 7.83
CA LEU A 148 -4.82 1.96 9.17
C LEU A 148 -3.34 1.64 9.42
N ALA A 149 -2.81 0.58 8.81
CA ALA A 149 -1.50 0.03 9.09
C ALA A 149 -0.56 0.06 7.89
N CYS A 150 -1.06 -0.12 6.65
CA CYS A 150 -0.22 -0.21 5.46
C CYS A 150 0.47 1.13 5.16
N ALA A 151 1.72 1.05 4.70
CA ALA A 151 2.50 2.21 4.30
C ALA A 151 2.35 2.49 2.79
N ILE A 152 2.51 3.75 2.39
CA ILE A 152 2.48 4.19 0.98
C ILE A 152 3.49 3.42 0.12
N ALA A 153 4.69 3.10 0.65
CA ALA A 153 5.65 2.25 -0.05
C ALA A 153 5.05 0.89 -0.47
N GLY A 154 4.32 0.25 0.44
CA GLY A 154 3.63 -1.01 0.17
C GLY A 154 2.47 -0.83 -0.81
N ASN A 155 1.71 0.25 -0.70
CA ASN A 155 0.64 0.57 -1.64
C ASN A 155 1.17 0.74 -3.07
N ILE A 156 2.30 1.43 -3.25
CA ILE A 156 2.95 1.58 -4.55
C ILE A 156 3.48 0.23 -5.04
N ALA A 157 4.20 -0.52 -4.20
CA ALA A 157 4.77 -1.81 -4.57
C ALA A 157 3.71 -2.82 -5.04
N MET A 158 2.53 -2.83 -4.41
CA MET A 158 1.44 -3.77 -4.69
C MET A 158 0.35 -3.20 -5.62
N ASN A 159 0.45 -1.94 -6.04
CA ASN A 159 -0.63 -1.22 -6.71
C ASN A 159 -1.95 -1.37 -5.96
N SER A 160 -1.92 -1.09 -4.67
CA SER A 160 -3.05 -1.37 -3.76
C SER A 160 -4.31 -0.59 -4.14
N GLY A 161 -5.44 -1.24 -3.96
CA GLY A 161 -6.77 -0.65 -4.07
C GLY A 161 -7.65 -1.00 -2.87
N GLY A 162 -8.91 -0.57 -2.88
CA GLY A 162 -9.90 -0.79 -1.83
C GLY A 162 -11.32 -0.76 -2.36
N ALA A 163 -12.30 -0.53 -1.49
CA ALA A 163 -13.73 -0.52 -1.84
C ALA A 163 -14.08 0.55 -2.89
N HIS A 164 -13.39 1.69 -2.86
CA HIS A 164 -13.66 2.84 -3.73
C HIS A 164 -12.92 2.82 -5.08
N CYS A 165 -12.26 1.70 -5.43
CA CYS A 165 -11.52 1.56 -6.69
C CYS A 165 -12.38 1.73 -7.94
N LEU A 166 -13.67 1.39 -7.87
CA LEU A 166 -14.58 1.49 -9.01
C LEU A 166 -14.61 2.93 -9.55
N LYS A 167 -14.67 3.93 -8.67
CA LYS A 167 -14.72 5.34 -9.04
C LYS A 167 -13.33 5.99 -9.11
N TYR A 168 -12.47 5.71 -8.12
CA TYR A 168 -11.22 6.45 -7.94
C TYR A 168 -9.98 5.72 -8.45
N GLY A 169 -10.14 4.48 -8.88
CA GLY A 169 -9.03 3.63 -9.30
C GLY A 169 -8.19 3.14 -8.12
N VAL A 170 -7.06 2.56 -8.46
CA VAL A 170 -6.07 2.01 -7.51
C VAL A 170 -4.91 2.99 -7.31
N THR A 171 -3.84 2.58 -6.64
CA THR A 171 -2.68 3.44 -6.35
C THR A 171 -2.10 4.08 -7.61
N THR A 172 -1.94 3.35 -8.72
CA THR A 172 -1.38 3.89 -9.99
C THR A 172 -2.17 5.07 -10.54
N ASN A 173 -3.50 5.12 -10.33
CA ASN A 173 -4.35 6.22 -10.79
C ASN A 173 -4.20 7.48 -9.94
N ASN A 174 -3.56 7.38 -8.79
CA ASN A 174 -3.42 8.44 -7.79
C ASN A 174 -1.95 8.74 -7.44
N LEU A 175 -1.00 8.07 -8.11
CA LEU A 175 0.44 8.28 -7.99
C LEU A 175 0.92 9.18 -9.11
N LEU A 176 1.56 10.30 -8.78
CA LEU A 176 2.05 11.29 -9.74
C LEU A 176 3.56 11.22 -9.91
N GLY A 177 4.28 10.78 -8.88
CA GLY A 177 5.72 10.66 -8.94
C GLY A 177 6.30 9.95 -7.71
N VAL A 178 7.52 9.50 -7.86
CA VAL A 178 8.30 8.86 -6.79
C VAL A 178 9.72 9.38 -6.77
N LYS A 179 10.31 9.43 -5.59
CA LYS A 179 11.76 9.39 -5.40
C LYS A 179 12.11 8.01 -4.88
N MET A 180 13.01 7.34 -5.54
CA MET A 180 13.43 5.98 -5.19
C MET A 180 14.94 5.82 -5.26
N VAL A 181 15.42 4.76 -4.65
CA VAL A 181 16.83 4.39 -4.65
C VAL A 181 16.99 3.03 -5.31
N MET A 182 17.85 2.98 -6.32
CA MET A 182 18.23 1.76 -7.04
C MET A 182 19.17 0.91 -6.19
N MET A 183 19.35 -0.37 -6.57
CA MET A 183 20.17 -1.31 -5.77
C MET A 183 21.65 -0.87 -5.60
N ASP A 184 22.20 -0.16 -6.57
CA ASP A 184 23.54 0.41 -6.54
C ASP A 184 23.64 1.70 -5.69
N GLY A 185 22.52 2.16 -5.11
CA GLY A 185 22.40 3.35 -4.32
C GLY A 185 22.16 4.64 -5.12
N GLU A 186 21.97 4.57 -6.44
CA GLU A 186 21.58 5.74 -7.23
C GLU A 186 20.18 6.22 -6.81
N ILE A 187 20.04 7.54 -6.59
CA ILE A 187 18.76 8.17 -6.27
C ILE A 187 18.16 8.69 -7.56
N VAL A 188 16.95 8.25 -7.88
CA VAL A 188 16.22 8.67 -9.08
C VAL A 188 14.87 9.29 -8.71
N GLU A 189 14.44 10.28 -9.50
CA GLU A 189 13.11 10.87 -9.42
C GLU A 189 12.37 10.57 -10.72
N ILE A 190 11.13 10.07 -10.60
CA ILE A 190 10.30 9.62 -11.72
C ILE A 190 8.91 10.22 -11.55
N GLY A 191 8.35 10.80 -12.62
CA GLY A 191 7.09 11.54 -12.57
C GLY A 191 7.28 12.96 -12.05
N GLY A 192 6.22 13.56 -11.54
CA GLY A 192 6.21 14.98 -11.11
C GLY A 192 4.96 15.31 -10.31
N SER A 193 4.45 16.55 -10.45
CA SER A 193 3.22 16.98 -9.80
C SER A 193 1.98 16.88 -10.72
N TYR A 194 2.10 16.27 -11.88
CA TYR A 194 1.03 16.09 -12.87
C TYR A 194 0.99 14.67 -13.39
N LEU A 195 -0.16 14.26 -13.94
CA LEU A 195 -0.38 12.92 -14.50
C LEU A 195 0.36 12.67 -15.83
N ASP A 196 0.91 13.70 -16.46
CA ASP A 196 1.58 13.57 -17.75
C ASP A 196 3.08 13.30 -17.58
N SER A 197 3.63 12.38 -18.39
CA SER A 197 5.06 12.10 -18.42
C SER A 197 5.62 12.30 -19.84
N SER A 198 6.81 12.89 -19.94
CA SER A 198 7.50 13.04 -21.21
C SER A 198 8.21 11.73 -21.58
N GLY A 199 7.57 10.86 -22.32
CA GLY A 199 8.16 9.60 -22.80
C GLY A 199 7.43 8.35 -22.32
N LEU A 200 8.19 7.30 -21.97
CA LEU A 200 7.61 6.05 -21.48
C LEU A 200 7.05 6.20 -20.08
N ASP A 201 5.95 5.54 -19.79
CA ASP A 201 5.35 5.47 -18.45
C ASP A 201 6.16 4.56 -17.52
N ILE A 202 7.30 5.06 -17.06
CA ILE A 202 8.15 4.36 -16.10
C ILE A 202 7.48 4.29 -14.73
N LEU A 203 6.67 5.28 -14.36
CA LEU A 203 5.94 5.30 -13.10
C LEU A 203 4.95 4.13 -13.00
N GLY A 204 4.25 3.83 -14.11
CA GLY A 204 3.37 2.66 -14.22
C GLY A 204 4.10 1.32 -14.12
N VAL A 205 5.39 1.24 -14.52
CA VAL A 205 6.22 0.05 -14.33
C VAL A 205 6.61 -0.13 -12.85
N ILE A 206 6.88 0.95 -12.14
CA ILE A 206 7.26 0.91 -10.71
C ILE A 206 6.08 0.58 -9.82
N CYS A 207 4.89 1.14 -10.12
CA CYS A 207 3.69 0.85 -9.37
C CYS A 207 3.21 -0.59 -9.67
N GLY A 208 3.24 -1.46 -8.66
CA GLY A 208 2.98 -2.89 -8.80
C GLY A 208 4.23 -3.76 -9.04
N SER A 209 5.43 -3.19 -8.92
CA SER A 209 6.71 -3.91 -9.09
C SER A 209 7.10 -4.80 -7.88
N GLU A 210 6.29 -4.82 -6.84
CA GLU A 210 6.53 -5.57 -5.58
C GLU A 210 7.87 -5.23 -4.90
N GLY A 211 8.41 -4.02 -5.16
CA GLY A 211 9.68 -3.56 -4.59
C GLY A 211 10.93 -4.14 -5.26
N GLN A 212 10.79 -4.83 -6.40
CA GLN A 212 11.91 -5.48 -7.09
C GLN A 212 12.80 -4.52 -7.90
N LEU A 213 12.29 -3.32 -8.22
CA LEU A 213 13.00 -2.33 -9.03
C LEU A 213 13.77 -1.29 -8.21
N GLY A 214 13.60 -1.28 -6.89
CA GLY A 214 14.27 -0.35 -5.99
C GLY A 214 13.40 0.00 -4.79
N VAL A 215 13.90 0.89 -3.93
CA VAL A 215 13.25 1.29 -2.69
C VAL A 215 12.64 2.68 -2.85
N VAL A 216 11.32 2.79 -2.87
CA VAL A 216 10.62 4.09 -2.90
C VAL A 216 10.77 4.77 -1.54
N THR A 217 11.25 6.01 -1.52
CA THR A 217 11.50 6.80 -0.31
C THR A 217 10.54 7.98 -0.15
N GLU A 218 10.08 8.56 -1.26
CA GLU A 218 9.08 9.63 -1.27
C GLU A 218 8.05 9.35 -2.38
N ALA A 219 6.83 9.79 -2.15
CA ALA A 219 5.73 9.68 -3.12
C ALA A 219 5.03 11.03 -3.27
N THR A 220 4.73 11.39 -4.50
CA THR A 220 3.85 12.50 -4.88
C THR A 220 2.50 11.91 -5.25
N LEU A 221 1.47 12.26 -4.49
CA LEU A 221 0.14 11.65 -4.54
C LEU A 221 -0.91 12.69 -4.91
N ARG A 222 -1.92 12.28 -5.67
CA ARG A 222 -3.09 13.08 -5.94
C ARG A 222 -4.04 13.04 -4.75
N ILE A 223 -4.50 14.20 -4.31
CA ILE A 223 -5.58 14.34 -3.33
C ILE A 223 -6.83 14.91 -4.00
N LEU A 224 -7.98 14.54 -3.47
CA LEU A 224 -9.28 14.96 -4.03
C LEU A 224 -10.08 15.71 -2.97
N PRO A 225 -10.92 16.68 -3.37
CA PRO A 225 -11.91 17.26 -2.48
C PRO A 225 -12.87 16.18 -1.98
N LYS A 226 -13.24 16.23 -0.70
CA LYS A 226 -14.27 15.33 -0.15
C LYS A 226 -15.61 15.60 -0.86
N PRO A 227 -16.38 14.55 -1.20
CA PRO A 227 -17.74 14.71 -1.71
C PRO A 227 -18.64 15.37 -0.65
N GLU A 228 -19.71 16.03 -1.09
CA GLU A 228 -20.67 16.69 -0.19
C GLU A 228 -21.41 15.68 0.68
N GLY A 229 -21.65 14.46 0.15
CA GLY A 229 -22.30 13.37 0.88
C GLY A 229 -22.07 12.03 0.20
N ALA A 230 -22.42 10.96 0.93
CA ALA A 230 -22.43 9.60 0.44
C ALA A 230 -23.65 8.88 1.01
N ARG A 231 -24.19 7.90 0.25
CA ARG A 231 -25.34 7.11 0.67
C ARG A 231 -25.19 5.66 0.23
N PRO A 232 -25.06 4.72 1.18
CA PRO A 232 -25.09 3.30 0.88
C PRO A 232 -26.54 2.80 0.73
N VAL A 233 -26.71 1.82 -0.15
CA VAL A 233 -27.92 0.98 -0.24
C VAL A 233 -27.54 -0.49 -0.17
N MET A 234 -28.34 -1.26 0.54
CA MET A 234 -28.16 -2.69 0.71
C MET A 234 -29.28 -3.43 -0.06
N ILE A 235 -28.90 -4.36 -0.94
CA ILE A 235 -29.81 -5.06 -1.83
C ILE A 235 -29.61 -6.56 -1.64
N ALA A 236 -30.67 -7.28 -1.22
CA ALA A 236 -30.65 -8.71 -0.99
C ALA A 236 -31.17 -9.48 -2.24
N PHE A 237 -30.56 -10.63 -2.53
CA PHE A 237 -30.85 -11.45 -3.69
C PHE A 237 -31.02 -12.92 -3.32
N ASN A 238 -31.82 -13.63 -4.11
CA ASN A 238 -32.05 -15.06 -3.97
C ASN A 238 -31.03 -15.93 -4.72
N SER A 239 -30.09 -15.32 -5.45
CA SER A 239 -29.00 -16.03 -6.11
C SER A 239 -27.81 -15.10 -6.38
N ASN A 240 -26.61 -15.68 -6.44
CA ASN A 240 -25.37 -14.98 -6.78
C ASN A 240 -25.40 -14.44 -8.22
N GLU A 241 -26.01 -15.18 -9.16
CA GLU A 241 -26.09 -14.81 -10.57
C GLU A 241 -26.97 -13.57 -10.78
N VAL A 242 -28.07 -13.48 -10.04
CA VAL A 242 -28.97 -12.30 -10.10
C VAL A 242 -28.24 -11.06 -9.52
N ALA A 243 -27.51 -11.22 -8.43
CA ALA A 243 -26.69 -10.14 -7.86
C ALA A 243 -25.61 -9.67 -8.85
N GLY A 244 -24.90 -10.60 -9.50
CA GLY A 244 -23.91 -10.27 -10.52
C GLY A 244 -24.54 -9.57 -11.75
N THR A 245 -25.75 -9.97 -12.16
CA THR A 245 -26.49 -9.31 -13.25
C THR A 245 -26.86 -7.87 -12.85
N CYS A 246 -27.30 -7.66 -11.61
CA CYS A 246 -27.64 -6.34 -11.09
C CYS A 246 -26.42 -5.39 -11.15
N VAL A 247 -25.23 -5.84 -10.77
CA VAL A 247 -23.98 -5.04 -10.89
C VAL A 247 -23.78 -4.59 -12.34
N ALA A 248 -23.91 -5.52 -13.30
CA ALA A 248 -23.77 -5.20 -14.71
C ALA A 248 -24.82 -4.21 -15.21
N ASP A 249 -26.07 -4.34 -14.75
CA ASP A 249 -27.16 -3.45 -15.14
C ASP A 249 -27.00 -2.04 -14.54
N ILE A 250 -26.52 -1.90 -13.31
CA ILE A 250 -26.19 -0.60 -12.70
C ILE A 250 -25.17 0.14 -13.58
N ILE A 251 -24.06 -0.52 -13.93
CA ILE A 251 -23.02 0.08 -14.78
C ILE A 251 -23.56 0.41 -16.17
N LYS A 252 -24.33 -0.51 -16.79
CA LYS A 252 -24.96 -0.30 -18.10
C LYS A 252 -25.96 0.86 -18.10
N ALA A 253 -26.65 1.08 -16.99
CA ALA A 253 -27.51 2.25 -16.82
C ALA A 253 -26.74 3.56 -16.73
N GLY A 254 -25.39 3.54 -16.72
CA GLY A 254 -24.52 4.71 -16.62
C GLY A 254 -24.44 5.28 -15.20
N VAL A 255 -24.76 4.47 -14.19
CA VAL A 255 -24.47 4.80 -12.79
C VAL A 255 -23.08 4.28 -12.46
N LEU A 256 -22.24 5.15 -11.91
CA LEU A 256 -20.91 4.80 -11.42
C LEU A 256 -20.86 4.98 -9.90
N PRO A 257 -21.25 3.96 -9.12
CA PRO A 257 -21.15 4.02 -7.67
C PRO A 257 -19.69 4.21 -7.21
N VAL A 258 -19.50 4.75 -6.03
CA VAL A 258 -18.16 4.84 -5.45
C VAL A 258 -17.67 3.48 -5.01
N ALA A 259 -18.58 2.62 -4.52
CA ALA A 259 -18.32 1.24 -4.16
C ALA A 259 -19.49 0.32 -4.53
N ILE A 260 -19.19 -0.93 -4.90
CA ILE A 260 -20.10 -2.05 -4.97
C ILE A 260 -19.42 -3.25 -4.31
N GLU A 261 -19.87 -3.62 -3.13
CA GLU A 261 -19.37 -4.76 -2.37
C GLU A 261 -20.35 -5.92 -2.46
N PHE A 262 -19.84 -7.11 -2.72
CA PHE A 262 -20.62 -8.34 -2.86
C PHE A 262 -20.29 -9.31 -1.71
N MET A 263 -21.32 -9.90 -1.13
CA MET A 263 -21.18 -10.99 -0.17
C MET A 263 -22.09 -12.16 -0.56
N ASP A 264 -21.54 -13.35 -0.57
CA ASP A 264 -22.31 -14.59 -0.69
C ASP A 264 -22.85 -15.04 0.69
N ARG A 265 -23.78 -16.00 0.68
CA ARG A 265 -24.42 -16.50 1.91
C ARG A 265 -23.43 -16.94 2.99
N PRO A 266 -22.36 -17.73 2.71
CA PRO A 266 -21.40 -18.11 3.74
C PRO A 266 -20.75 -16.93 4.45
N ILE A 267 -20.38 -15.88 3.70
CA ILE A 267 -19.78 -14.65 4.26
C ILE A 267 -20.82 -13.84 5.04
N ILE A 268 -22.05 -13.70 4.55
CA ILE A 268 -23.15 -13.04 5.26
C ILE A 268 -23.34 -13.68 6.64
N GLU A 269 -23.44 -15.02 6.69
CA GLU A 269 -23.62 -15.78 7.94
C GLU A 269 -22.45 -15.61 8.92
N ILE A 270 -21.19 -15.58 8.42
CA ILE A 270 -20.01 -15.38 9.25
C ILE A 270 -19.97 -13.94 9.81
N CYS A 271 -20.22 -12.95 8.96
CA CYS A 271 -20.26 -11.54 9.36
C CYS A 271 -21.38 -11.29 10.38
N GLU A 272 -22.56 -11.88 10.18
CA GLU A 272 -23.68 -11.72 11.12
C GLU A 272 -23.38 -12.39 12.47
N LYS A 273 -22.77 -13.56 12.50
CA LYS A 273 -22.32 -14.23 13.74
C LYS A 273 -21.29 -13.41 14.51
N PHE A 274 -20.38 -12.75 13.77
CA PHE A 274 -19.28 -11.99 14.38
C PHE A 274 -19.71 -10.57 14.78
N ALA A 275 -20.28 -9.81 13.85
CA ALA A 275 -20.55 -8.38 14.02
C ALA A 275 -21.98 -8.04 14.40
N LYS A 276 -22.96 -8.97 14.15
CA LYS A 276 -24.41 -8.73 14.35
C LYS A 276 -24.85 -7.45 13.65
N ALA A 277 -24.47 -7.32 12.38
CA ALA A 277 -24.70 -6.13 11.56
C ALA A 277 -26.17 -5.95 11.13
N GLY A 278 -27.03 -6.97 11.33
CA GLY A 278 -28.42 -6.96 10.94
C GLY A 278 -28.63 -7.27 9.46
N TYR A 279 -27.74 -8.06 8.86
CA TYR A 279 -27.89 -8.50 7.48
C TYR A 279 -29.10 -9.42 7.30
N PRO A 280 -29.84 -9.29 6.19
CA PRO A 280 -30.96 -10.17 5.89
C PRO A 280 -30.48 -11.59 5.55
N GLU A 281 -31.33 -12.59 5.80
CA GLU A 281 -31.11 -13.95 5.30
C GLU A 281 -31.34 -13.97 3.78
N CYS A 282 -30.27 -14.13 2.99
CA CYS A 282 -30.30 -14.17 1.53
C CYS A 282 -29.14 -14.98 0.97
N GLU A 283 -29.20 -15.31 -0.33
CA GLU A 283 -28.12 -16.03 -1.02
C GLU A 283 -26.99 -15.11 -1.43
N ALA A 284 -27.29 -13.84 -1.69
CA ALA A 284 -26.29 -12.81 -1.99
C ALA A 284 -26.76 -11.44 -1.51
N LEU A 285 -25.78 -10.58 -1.18
CA LEU A 285 -25.99 -9.21 -0.76
C LEU A 285 -25.07 -8.29 -1.54
N LEU A 286 -25.61 -7.19 -2.06
CA LEU A 286 -24.83 -6.07 -2.56
C LEU A 286 -24.95 -4.89 -1.59
N ILE A 287 -23.82 -4.25 -1.32
CA ILE A 287 -23.75 -2.92 -0.70
C ILE A 287 -23.26 -1.98 -1.79
N VAL A 288 -24.13 -1.10 -2.26
CA VAL A 288 -23.83 -0.12 -3.31
C VAL A 288 -23.78 1.25 -2.66
N GLU A 289 -22.66 1.97 -2.81
CA GLU A 289 -22.51 3.31 -2.27
C GLU A 289 -22.41 4.33 -3.39
N VAL A 290 -23.21 5.37 -3.32
CA VAL A 290 -23.18 6.52 -4.23
C VAL A 290 -22.80 7.78 -3.46
N GLU A 291 -22.14 8.71 -4.13
CA GLU A 291 -21.65 9.96 -3.53
C GLU A 291 -21.76 11.12 -4.51
N GLY A 292 -21.73 12.34 -3.98
CA GLY A 292 -21.80 13.59 -4.71
C GLY A 292 -22.65 14.63 -3.98
N SER A 293 -23.23 15.56 -4.72
CA SER A 293 -24.26 16.46 -4.21
C SER A 293 -25.57 15.69 -3.92
N GLU A 294 -26.45 16.28 -3.11
CA GLU A 294 -27.72 15.62 -2.80
C GLU A 294 -28.57 15.31 -4.05
N THR A 295 -28.50 16.16 -5.07
CA THR A 295 -29.21 15.96 -6.34
C THR A 295 -28.63 14.77 -7.12
N GLU A 296 -27.29 14.67 -7.21
CA GLU A 296 -26.62 13.54 -7.87
C GLU A 296 -26.87 12.22 -7.14
N ILE A 297 -26.81 12.22 -5.82
CA ILE A 297 -27.11 11.03 -5.01
C ILE A 297 -28.53 10.57 -5.26
N ARG A 298 -29.51 11.49 -5.29
CA ARG A 298 -30.93 11.16 -5.55
C ARG A 298 -31.11 10.54 -6.94
N ASP A 299 -30.56 11.18 -7.99
CA ASP A 299 -30.65 10.66 -9.36
C ASP A 299 -30.04 9.25 -9.48
N GLN A 300 -28.86 9.05 -8.87
CA GLN A 300 -28.21 7.74 -8.88
C GLN A 300 -29.05 6.68 -8.13
N MET A 301 -29.59 7.03 -6.96
CA MET A 301 -30.43 6.12 -6.14
C MET A 301 -31.74 5.74 -6.85
N ASP A 302 -32.34 6.67 -7.59
CA ASP A 302 -33.60 6.39 -8.36
C ASP A 302 -33.31 5.49 -9.57
N ARG A 303 -32.08 5.38 -10.02
CA ARG A 303 -31.65 4.54 -11.16
C ARG A 303 -31.09 3.18 -10.74
N ILE A 304 -30.68 3.01 -9.48
CA ILE A 304 -30.31 1.73 -8.88
C ILE A 304 -31.53 0.94 -8.48
#